data_28e0bb0c088deaf2764f7717925e4bcc
#
_entry.id   28e0bb0c088deaf2764f7717925e4bcc
#
_cell.length_a   1.000
_cell.length_b   1.000
_cell.length_c   1.000
_cell.angle_alpha   90.00
_cell.angle_beta   90.00
_cell.angle_gamma   90.00
#
_symmetry.space_group_name_H-M   'P 1'
#
loop_
_entity.id
_entity.type
_entity.pdbx_description
1 polymer ?
#
loop_
_entity_poly.entity_id
_entity_poly.type
_entity_poly.pdbx_seq_one_letter_code
_entity_poly.pdbx_strand_id
1 'polypeptide(L)'
;IRRFECALAPTKQKVVDQFKANPAYPAKAMYRVSGYQFYNTSEFDLAELVNDADHLAANFKSYIQGFSANIQDIIKNLDFDKQIDKMDKNNRLLSVVKAFSELDLNPVTIDNVKMGYIFEDLIRRFSENAEAGDHYTGRDIIKLMVNILLAEGCDDIFDDGKVITVLD
;
A
#
# COMPACT_ATOMS: atom_id res chain seq x y z
N ILE A 1 1.11 -2.80 3.12
CA ILE A 1 2.53 -3.05 3.45
C ILE A 1 3.24 -3.68 2.26
N ARG A 2 2.82 -4.84 1.74
CA ARG A 2 3.51 -5.54 0.64
C ARG A 2 3.73 -4.67 -0.61
N ARG A 3 2.75 -3.83 -0.98
CA ARG A 3 2.90 -2.89 -2.10
C ARG A 3 4.06 -1.91 -1.88
N PHE A 4 4.21 -1.37 -0.67
CA PHE A 4 5.31 -0.49 -0.32
C PHE A 4 6.65 -1.21 -0.37
N GLU A 5 6.71 -2.44 0.13
CA GLU A 5 7.91 -3.27 0.08
C GLU A 5 8.35 -3.54 -1.37
N CYS A 6 7.43 -3.98 -2.23
CA CYS A 6 7.72 -4.22 -3.64
C CYS A 6 8.22 -2.94 -4.36
N ALA A 7 7.66 -1.79 -4.03
CA ALA A 7 8.09 -0.51 -4.59
C ALA A 7 9.51 -0.13 -4.13
N LEU A 8 9.82 -0.38 -2.87
CA LEU A 8 11.13 -0.04 -2.28
C LEU A 8 12.22 -1.06 -2.59
N ALA A 9 11.87 -2.28 -3.02
CA ALA A 9 12.84 -3.37 -3.21
C ALA A 9 14.11 -2.96 -3.98
N PRO A 10 14.07 -2.19 -5.09
CA PRO A 10 15.28 -1.82 -5.83
C PRO A 10 16.24 -0.91 -5.06
N THR A 11 15.74 -0.17 -4.07
CA THR A 11 16.52 0.84 -3.32
C THR A 11 16.66 0.51 -1.85
N LYS A 12 16.05 -0.58 -1.38
CA LYS A 12 16.01 -0.96 0.04
C LYS A 12 17.41 -0.97 0.66
N GLN A 13 18.34 -1.69 0.09
CA GLN A 13 19.69 -1.82 0.63
C GLN A 13 20.37 -0.47 0.80
N LYS A 14 20.24 0.42 -0.21
CA LYS A 14 20.81 1.77 -0.14
C LYS A 14 20.22 2.60 0.99
N VAL A 15 18.91 2.47 1.26
CA VAL A 15 18.22 3.15 2.35
C VAL A 15 18.72 2.64 3.70
N VAL A 16 18.84 1.32 3.87
CA VAL A 16 19.32 0.68 5.10
C VAL A 16 20.78 1.08 5.37
N ASP A 17 21.65 1.02 4.39
CA ASP A 17 23.07 1.38 4.52
C ASP A 17 23.24 2.87 4.87
N GLN A 18 22.46 3.74 4.23
CA GLN A 18 22.47 5.18 4.54
C GLN A 18 22.00 5.46 5.97
N PHE A 19 20.96 4.77 6.42
CA PHE A 19 20.46 4.90 7.78
C PHE A 19 21.46 4.38 8.82
N LYS A 20 22.10 3.23 8.55
CA LYS A 20 23.17 2.69 9.41
C LYS A 20 24.36 3.63 9.53
N ALA A 21 24.76 4.24 8.41
CA ALA A 21 25.87 5.20 8.39
C ALA A 21 25.54 6.49 9.14
N ASN A 22 24.29 6.95 9.08
CA ASN A 22 23.85 8.16 9.79
C ASN A 22 22.33 8.06 10.12
N PRO A 23 21.96 7.59 11.33
CA PRO A 23 20.56 7.51 11.75
C PRO A 23 19.83 8.85 11.82
N ALA A 24 20.56 9.97 11.90
CA ALA A 24 20.00 11.32 11.89
C ALA A 24 19.88 11.91 10.48
N TYR A 25 20.02 11.10 9.43
CA TYR A 25 19.94 11.57 8.07
C TYR A 25 18.56 12.16 7.77
N PRO A 26 18.47 13.36 7.15
CA PRO A 26 17.19 14.04 6.97
C PRO A 26 16.19 13.24 6.15
N ALA A 27 14.94 13.18 6.58
CA ALA A 27 13.87 12.44 5.90
C ALA A 27 13.72 12.82 4.41
N LYS A 28 13.83 14.13 4.10
CA LYS A 28 13.78 14.60 2.69
C LYS A 28 14.91 14.03 1.83
N ALA A 29 16.07 13.80 2.42
CA ALA A 29 17.19 13.17 1.70
C ALA A 29 16.97 11.65 1.58
N MET A 30 16.37 11.00 2.58
CA MET A 30 15.99 9.58 2.51
C MET A 30 14.94 9.33 1.40
N TYR A 31 14.01 10.26 1.18
CA TYR A 31 13.06 10.17 0.04
C TYR A 31 13.78 10.18 -1.32
N ARG A 32 14.88 10.92 -1.45
CA ARG A 32 15.70 10.90 -2.68
C ARG A 32 16.44 9.57 -2.85
N VAL A 33 16.93 8.98 -1.75
CA VAL A 33 17.60 7.68 -1.77
C VAL A 33 16.63 6.56 -2.15
N SER A 34 15.41 6.58 -1.58
CA SER A 34 14.37 5.60 -1.89
C SER A 34 13.75 5.76 -3.28
N GLY A 35 13.76 6.99 -3.83
CA GLY A 35 13.05 7.33 -5.06
C GLY A 35 11.54 7.53 -4.87
N TYR A 36 11.04 7.50 -3.63
CA TYR A 36 9.63 7.65 -3.26
C TYR A 36 9.46 8.66 -2.14
N GLN A 37 8.22 9.11 -1.91
CA GLN A 37 7.85 9.95 -0.77
C GLN A 37 7.70 9.13 0.54
N PHE A 38 8.34 7.98 0.59
CA PHE A 38 8.41 7.09 1.74
C PHE A 38 9.64 6.19 1.63
N TYR A 39 10.06 5.61 2.75
CA TYR A 39 11.18 4.67 2.83
C TYR A 39 10.94 3.68 3.98
N ASN A 40 11.79 2.65 4.08
CA ASN A 40 11.85 1.75 5.22
C ASN A 40 13.32 1.47 5.56
N THR A 41 13.69 1.72 6.81
CA THR A 41 15.06 1.56 7.34
C THR A 41 15.29 0.19 7.99
N SER A 42 14.26 -0.64 8.13
CA SER A 42 14.38 -1.99 8.68
C SER A 42 15.19 -2.88 7.76
N GLU A 43 16.00 -3.75 8.33
CA GLU A 43 16.69 -4.81 7.58
C GLU A 43 15.73 -5.90 7.10
N PHE A 44 14.64 -6.13 7.83
CA PHE A 44 13.64 -7.13 7.48
C PHE A 44 12.88 -6.79 6.20
N ASP A 45 12.48 -7.85 5.51
CA ASP A 45 11.37 -7.88 4.57
C ASP A 45 10.37 -8.97 4.96
N LEU A 46 9.25 -9.10 4.24
CA LEU A 46 8.24 -10.10 4.59
C LEU A 46 8.74 -11.54 4.43
N ALA A 47 9.67 -11.79 3.51
CA ALA A 47 10.24 -13.11 3.31
C ALA A 47 11.18 -13.48 4.46
N GLU A 48 12.01 -12.54 4.92
CA GLU A 48 12.89 -12.73 6.07
C GLU A 48 12.10 -12.93 7.38
N LEU A 49 10.98 -12.19 7.53
CA LEU A 49 10.09 -12.36 8.69
C LEU A 49 9.54 -13.78 8.80
N VAL A 50 9.23 -14.43 7.70
CA VAL A 50 8.72 -15.82 7.67
C VAL A 50 9.76 -16.83 8.16
N ASN A 51 11.05 -16.52 8.03
CA ASN A 51 12.14 -17.42 8.43
C ASN A 51 12.36 -17.48 9.96
N ASP A 52 11.82 -16.50 10.71
CA ASP A 52 11.89 -16.47 12.19
C ASP A 52 10.47 -16.47 12.77
N ALA A 53 9.83 -17.63 12.74
CA ALA A 53 8.45 -17.80 13.16
C ALA A 53 8.24 -17.55 14.66
N ASP A 54 9.25 -17.85 15.48
CA ASP A 54 9.16 -17.72 16.96
C ASP A 54 9.10 -16.25 17.40
N HIS A 55 9.71 -15.35 16.65
CA HIS A 55 9.74 -13.91 16.93
C HIS A 55 8.95 -13.07 15.92
N LEU A 56 8.13 -13.73 15.08
CA LEU A 56 7.46 -13.11 13.94
C LEU A 56 6.69 -11.84 14.30
N ALA A 57 5.89 -11.86 15.37
CA ALA A 57 5.07 -10.70 15.77
C ALA A 57 5.95 -9.51 16.17
N ALA A 58 7.02 -9.74 16.94
CA ALA A 58 7.94 -8.71 17.35
C ALA A 58 8.74 -8.15 16.17
N ASN A 59 9.27 -9.03 15.32
CA ASN A 59 10.03 -8.65 14.14
C ASN A 59 9.15 -7.89 13.13
N PHE A 60 7.88 -8.28 12.97
CA PHE A 60 6.95 -7.58 12.08
C PHE A 60 6.62 -6.16 12.60
N LYS A 61 6.42 -6.00 13.89
CA LYS A 61 6.27 -4.66 14.50
C LYS A 61 7.53 -3.81 14.29
N SER A 62 8.71 -4.37 14.50
CA SER A 62 9.99 -3.70 14.23
C SER A 62 10.12 -3.29 12.76
N TYR A 63 9.75 -4.19 11.83
CA TYR A 63 9.71 -3.89 10.40
C TYR A 63 8.80 -2.70 10.07
N ILE A 64 7.62 -2.65 10.67
CA ILE A 64 6.66 -1.55 10.49
C ILE A 64 7.24 -0.23 11.03
N GLN A 65 7.91 -0.26 12.17
CA GLN A 65 8.55 0.92 12.76
C GLN A 65 9.69 1.47 11.90
N GLY A 66 10.26 0.68 11.00
CA GLY A 66 11.25 1.13 10.03
C GLY A 66 10.70 2.03 8.92
N PHE A 67 9.39 2.08 8.71
CA PHE A 67 8.79 2.97 7.72
C PHE A 67 8.92 4.45 8.11
N SER A 68 8.95 5.32 7.11
CA SER A 68 8.90 6.78 7.30
C SER A 68 7.62 7.21 8.02
N ALA A 69 7.68 8.33 8.74
CA ALA A 69 6.63 8.82 9.63
C ALA A 69 5.24 8.88 8.97
N ASN A 70 5.17 9.35 7.73
CA ASN A 70 3.91 9.41 6.97
C ASN A 70 3.24 8.05 6.76
N ILE A 71 4.04 6.98 6.56
CA ILE A 71 3.51 5.62 6.44
C ILE A 71 3.15 5.06 7.81
N GLN A 72 3.96 5.34 8.84
CA GLN A 72 3.64 4.95 10.21
C GLN A 72 2.31 5.55 10.67
N ASP A 73 2.02 6.81 10.35
CA ASP A 73 0.75 7.46 10.68
C ASP A 73 -0.44 6.76 10.02
N ILE A 74 -0.31 6.35 8.75
CA ILE A 74 -1.36 5.56 8.06
C ILE A 74 -1.56 4.22 8.76
N ILE A 75 -0.49 3.50 9.06
CA ILE A 75 -0.55 2.17 9.70
C ILE A 75 -1.18 2.27 11.10
N LYS A 76 -0.82 3.31 11.85
CA LYS A 76 -1.38 3.58 13.17
C LYS A 76 -2.88 3.87 13.11
N ASN A 77 -3.33 4.67 12.14
CA ASN A 77 -4.76 4.96 11.95
C ASN A 77 -5.59 3.73 11.57
N LEU A 78 -4.94 2.67 11.05
CA LEU A 78 -5.58 1.38 10.76
C LEU A 78 -5.55 0.41 11.96
N ASP A 79 -5.07 0.82 13.14
CA ASP A 79 -4.90 -0.05 14.32
C ASP A 79 -4.14 -1.36 14.00
N PHE A 80 -3.15 -1.28 13.11
CA PHE A 80 -2.52 -2.46 12.51
C PHE A 80 -1.81 -3.33 13.56
N ASP A 81 -1.24 -2.73 14.60
CA ASP A 81 -0.61 -3.46 15.71
C ASP A 81 -1.60 -4.40 16.42
N LYS A 82 -2.85 -3.94 16.63
CA LYS A 82 -3.90 -4.79 17.20
C LYS A 82 -4.26 -5.96 16.30
N GLN A 83 -4.20 -5.77 14.98
CA GLN A 83 -4.46 -6.85 14.03
C GLN A 83 -3.31 -7.88 14.04
N ILE A 84 -2.06 -7.45 14.15
CA ILE A 84 -0.91 -8.35 14.32
C ILE A 84 -1.10 -9.21 15.58
N ASP A 85 -1.37 -8.57 16.73
CA ASP A 85 -1.57 -9.29 18.00
C ASP A 85 -2.75 -10.27 17.93
N LYS A 86 -3.83 -9.89 17.26
CA LYS A 86 -4.99 -10.77 17.06
C LYS A 86 -4.65 -11.98 16.18
N MET A 87 -3.92 -11.77 15.09
CA MET A 87 -3.49 -12.86 14.22
C MET A 87 -2.50 -13.78 14.90
N ASP A 88 -1.57 -13.23 15.68
CA ASP A 88 -0.57 -13.99 16.42
C ASP A 88 -1.23 -14.89 17.48
N LYS A 89 -2.09 -14.32 18.34
CA LYS A 89 -2.87 -15.07 19.34
C LYS A 89 -3.70 -16.21 18.76
N ASN A 90 -4.12 -16.11 17.52
CA ASN A 90 -4.91 -17.12 16.83
C ASN A 90 -4.05 -18.06 15.94
N ASN A 91 -2.73 -18.00 16.05
CA ASN A 91 -1.79 -18.77 15.22
C ASN A 91 -2.01 -18.61 13.71
N ARG A 92 -2.37 -17.40 13.27
CA ARG A 92 -2.64 -17.05 11.85
C ARG A 92 -1.60 -16.13 11.24
N LEU A 93 -0.79 -15.47 12.07
CA LEU A 93 0.14 -14.44 11.60
C LEU A 93 1.11 -14.99 10.56
N LEU A 94 1.74 -16.14 10.84
CA LEU A 94 2.72 -16.75 9.94
C LEU A 94 2.12 -17.08 8.56
N SER A 95 0.94 -17.69 8.54
CA SER A 95 0.28 -18.04 7.27
C SER A 95 -0.11 -16.81 6.45
N VAL A 96 -0.54 -15.75 7.12
CA VAL A 96 -0.88 -14.48 6.46
C VAL A 96 0.37 -13.81 5.91
N VAL A 97 1.42 -13.64 6.73
CA VAL A 97 2.67 -12.99 6.28
C VAL A 97 3.29 -13.77 5.13
N LYS A 98 3.32 -15.11 5.21
CA LYS A 98 3.81 -15.97 4.14
C LYS A 98 3.02 -15.76 2.83
N ALA A 99 1.70 -15.82 2.89
CA ALA A 99 0.87 -15.60 1.70
C ALA A 99 1.13 -14.23 1.05
N PHE A 100 1.29 -13.17 1.85
CA PHE A 100 1.61 -11.85 1.32
C PHE A 100 3.06 -11.73 0.82
N SER A 101 4.02 -12.43 1.40
CA SER A 101 5.42 -12.40 0.93
C SER A 101 5.59 -12.98 -0.47
N GLU A 102 4.71 -13.89 -0.88
CA GLU A 102 4.70 -14.53 -2.20
C GLU A 102 4.02 -13.69 -3.30
N LEU A 103 3.25 -12.64 -2.92
CA LEU A 103 2.55 -11.80 -3.89
C LEU A 103 3.50 -10.81 -4.56
N ASP A 104 3.49 -10.75 -5.89
CA ASP A 104 4.11 -9.65 -6.62
C ASP A 104 3.12 -8.49 -6.76
N LEU A 105 3.33 -7.44 -5.98
CA LEU A 105 2.60 -6.18 -6.06
C LEU A 105 3.49 -5.03 -6.56
N ASN A 106 4.49 -5.33 -7.37
CA ASN A 106 5.40 -4.33 -7.91
C ASN A 106 4.63 -3.29 -8.75
N PRO A 107 4.89 -1.98 -8.56
CA PRO A 107 4.25 -0.91 -9.33
C PRO A 107 4.39 -1.01 -10.84
N VAL A 108 5.45 -1.66 -11.33
CA VAL A 108 5.67 -1.89 -12.77
C VAL A 108 4.76 -2.99 -13.31
N THR A 109 4.57 -4.06 -12.56
CA THR A 109 3.71 -5.21 -12.95
C THR A 109 2.23 -4.89 -12.72
N ILE A 110 1.94 -4.30 -11.56
CA ILE A 110 0.58 -3.91 -11.15
C ILE A 110 0.56 -2.38 -10.98
N ASP A 111 0.12 -1.69 -12.00
CA ASP A 111 -0.06 -0.24 -11.95
C ASP A 111 -1.17 0.20 -10.96
N ASN A 112 -1.36 1.50 -10.79
CA ASN A 112 -2.34 2.02 -9.84
C ASN A 112 -3.79 1.70 -10.24
N VAL A 113 -4.07 1.57 -11.53
CA VAL A 113 -5.41 1.22 -12.03
C VAL A 113 -5.74 -0.22 -11.69
N LYS A 114 -4.82 -1.15 -11.96
CA LYS A 114 -4.97 -2.56 -11.58
C LYS A 114 -5.07 -2.72 -10.07
N MET A 115 -4.28 -1.96 -9.29
CA MET A 115 -4.38 -1.95 -7.84
C MET A 115 -5.76 -1.46 -7.36
N GLY A 116 -6.33 -0.46 -8.03
CA GLY A 116 -7.70 -0.01 -7.81
C GLY A 116 -8.73 -1.13 -8.03
N TYR A 117 -8.62 -1.91 -9.10
CA TYR A 117 -9.50 -3.07 -9.34
C TYR A 117 -9.37 -4.15 -8.25
N ILE A 118 -8.16 -4.41 -7.75
CA ILE A 118 -7.96 -5.34 -6.63
C ILE A 118 -8.68 -4.86 -5.39
N PHE A 119 -8.56 -3.57 -5.05
CA PHE A 119 -9.27 -2.97 -3.90
C PHE A 119 -10.78 -3.05 -4.06
N GLU A 120 -11.29 -2.75 -5.24
CA GLU A 120 -12.70 -2.82 -5.58
C GLU A 120 -13.25 -4.24 -5.39
N ASP A 121 -12.55 -5.26 -5.89
CA ASP A 121 -12.94 -6.66 -5.72
C ASP A 121 -12.91 -7.10 -4.25
N LEU A 122 -11.92 -6.65 -3.49
CA LEU A 122 -11.84 -6.91 -2.05
C LEU A 122 -13.03 -6.29 -1.31
N ILE A 123 -13.32 -5.01 -1.53
CA ILE A 123 -14.47 -4.33 -0.90
C ILE A 123 -15.75 -5.07 -1.26
N ARG A 124 -15.97 -5.41 -2.52
CA ARG A 124 -17.14 -6.16 -2.97
C ARG A 124 -17.30 -7.48 -2.21
N ARG A 125 -16.25 -8.29 -2.13
CA ARG A 125 -16.26 -9.61 -1.45
C ARG A 125 -16.52 -9.51 0.06
N PHE A 126 -15.97 -8.50 0.72
CA PHE A 126 -16.15 -8.29 2.15
C PHE A 126 -17.47 -7.59 2.49
N SER A 127 -18.04 -6.88 1.53
CA SER A 127 -19.31 -6.15 1.70
C SER A 127 -20.56 -6.97 1.32
N GLU A 128 -20.38 -8.15 0.71
CA GLU A 128 -21.51 -9.03 0.34
C GLU A 128 -22.40 -9.45 1.53
N ASN A 129 -21.92 -9.31 2.77
CA ASN A 129 -22.64 -9.60 4.01
C ASN A 129 -23.14 -8.36 4.76
N ALA A 130 -22.89 -7.17 4.29
CA ALA A 130 -23.41 -5.92 4.82
C ALA A 130 -24.17 -5.23 3.69
N GLU A 131 -25.16 -4.40 3.97
CA GLU A 131 -25.97 -3.62 3.01
C GLU A 131 -25.08 -2.81 2.02
N ALA A 132 -24.31 -3.53 1.22
CA ALA A 132 -23.24 -3.02 0.36
C ALA A 132 -23.77 -2.17 -0.79
N GLY A 133 -25.08 -2.26 -1.09
CA GLY A 133 -25.71 -1.46 -2.13
C GLY A 133 -25.74 0.04 -1.84
N ASP A 134 -25.62 0.44 -0.56
CA ASP A 134 -25.74 1.84 -0.15
C ASP A 134 -24.42 2.63 -0.24
N HIS A 135 -23.28 1.95 -0.45
CA HIS A 135 -21.97 2.59 -0.37
C HIS A 135 -21.07 2.42 -1.60
N TYR A 136 -21.56 1.71 -2.63
CA TYR A 136 -20.72 1.39 -3.77
C TYR A 136 -21.48 1.43 -5.09
N THR A 137 -21.10 2.35 -5.97
CA THR A 137 -21.63 2.42 -7.35
C THR A 137 -20.81 1.52 -8.27
N GLY A 138 -21.48 0.61 -8.97
CA GLY A 138 -20.81 -0.28 -9.93
C GLY A 138 -20.03 0.49 -10.99
N ARG A 139 -18.82 0.03 -11.29
CA ARG A 139 -17.91 0.69 -12.24
C ARG A 139 -18.50 0.87 -13.63
N ASP A 140 -19.34 -0.04 -14.08
CA ASP A 140 -19.98 0.05 -15.40
C ASP A 140 -20.99 1.22 -15.44
N ILE A 141 -21.67 1.47 -14.33
CA ILE A 141 -22.55 2.64 -14.15
C ILE A 141 -21.72 3.92 -14.15
N ILE A 142 -20.61 3.95 -13.38
CA ILE A 142 -19.70 5.10 -13.35
C ILE A 142 -19.16 5.40 -14.76
N LYS A 143 -18.72 4.38 -15.48
CA LYS A 143 -18.24 4.54 -16.87
C LYS A 143 -19.33 5.09 -17.78
N LEU A 144 -20.55 4.59 -17.66
CA LEU A 144 -21.68 5.10 -18.43
C LEU A 144 -21.95 6.56 -18.12
N MET A 145 -21.99 6.93 -16.84
CA MET A 145 -22.20 8.32 -16.40
C MET A 145 -21.11 9.25 -16.93
N VAL A 146 -19.84 8.86 -16.80
CA VAL A 146 -18.70 9.64 -17.30
C VAL A 146 -18.75 9.78 -18.81
N ASN A 147 -19.04 8.71 -19.55
CA ASN A 147 -19.15 8.77 -21.00
C ASN A 147 -20.30 9.66 -21.47
N ILE A 148 -21.44 9.64 -20.80
CA ILE A 148 -22.57 10.53 -21.11
C ILE A 148 -22.19 11.98 -20.79
N LEU A 149 -21.59 12.23 -19.62
CA LEU A 149 -21.19 13.57 -19.18
C LEU A 149 -20.18 14.23 -20.12
N LEU A 150 -19.28 13.43 -20.70
CA LEU A 150 -18.19 13.89 -21.54
C LEU A 150 -18.44 13.62 -23.04
N ALA A 151 -19.66 13.23 -23.43
CA ALA A 151 -19.97 12.82 -24.82
C ALA A 151 -20.02 13.99 -25.80
N GLU A 152 -20.38 15.18 -25.36
CA GLU A 152 -20.51 16.37 -26.23
C GLU A 152 -19.87 17.60 -25.60
N GLY A 153 -19.12 18.37 -26.40
CA GLY A 153 -18.58 19.67 -26.01
C GLY A 153 -17.39 19.63 -25.03
N CYS A 154 -16.81 18.47 -24.81
CA CYS A 154 -15.70 18.25 -23.87
C CYS A 154 -14.42 17.76 -24.55
N ASP A 155 -14.27 17.93 -25.86
CA ASP A 155 -13.10 17.42 -26.61
C ASP A 155 -11.78 17.96 -26.09
N ASP A 156 -11.80 19.16 -25.56
CA ASP A 156 -10.64 19.86 -25.04
C ASP A 156 -10.15 19.37 -23.65
N ILE A 157 -10.91 18.49 -22.98
CA ILE A 157 -10.47 17.90 -21.69
C ILE A 157 -9.30 16.91 -21.85
N PHE A 158 -9.10 16.41 -23.06
CA PHE A 158 -8.01 15.50 -23.40
C PHE A 158 -6.72 16.22 -23.81
N ASP A 159 -6.73 17.55 -23.85
CA ASP A 159 -5.54 18.35 -24.16
C ASP A 159 -4.53 18.30 -23.03
N ASP A 160 -3.24 18.17 -23.37
CA ASP A 160 -2.15 18.13 -22.39
C ASP A 160 -2.13 19.40 -21.54
N GLY A 161 -2.05 19.23 -20.23
CA GLY A 161 -1.96 20.31 -19.26
C GLY A 161 -3.28 20.96 -18.85
N LYS A 162 -4.42 20.47 -19.34
CA LYS A 162 -5.73 20.94 -18.86
C LYS A 162 -6.08 20.37 -17.50
N VAL A 163 -6.54 21.24 -16.61
CA VAL A 163 -7.03 20.87 -15.27
C VAL A 163 -8.55 21.11 -15.24
N ILE A 164 -9.29 20.07 -14.84
CA ILE A 164 -10.75 20.12 -14.72
C ILE A 164 -11.11 19.99 -13.25
N THR A 165 -12.03 20.83 -12.79
CA THR A 165 -12.61 20.69 -11.45
C THR A 165 -13.92 19.91 -11.56
N VAL A 166 -14.03 18.85 -10.78
CA VAL A 166 -15.24 18.04 -10.66
C VAL A 166 -15.82 18.25 -9.28
N LEU A 167 -17.12 18.47 -9.21
CA LEU A 167 -17.89 18.50 -7.97
C LEU A 167 -18.75 17.24 -7.95
N ASP A 168 -18.58 16.43 -6.87
CA ASP A 168 -19.38 15.23 -6.59
C ASP A 168 -20.33 15.51 -5.41
#